data_d3eef369006e8ef135f21ccf0a628e2a
#
_entry.id   d3eef369006e8ef135f21ccf0a628e2a
#
_cell.length_a   1.000
_cell.length_b   1.000
_cell.length_c   1.000
_cell.angle_alpha   90.00
_cell.angle_beta   90.00
_cell.angle_gamma   90.00
#
_symmetry.space_group_name_H-M   'P 1'
#
loop_
_entity.id
_entity.type
_entity.pdbx_description
1 polymer ?
#
loop_
_entity_poly.entity_id
_entity_poly.type
_entity_poly.pdbx_seq_one_letter_code
_entity_poly.pdbx_strand_id
1 'polypeptide(L)'
;GQIVVGAVQGTKKVGQSVEDYINDYRVTAKLLKDTGVKVIEVNLSCPNEGTNNLLCYDTDRSVIVAKTIKEVIGDIPLIIKIGYFKDEEILKDFVNKIGNIVQGISAINTISAEVVDENGNQALPGEGRLRSGVCGHAIKWAGLDMVNKLKKLREELNYKFQIINFKLKVSINLFQIIGVGGVTVPEDFFEYRRAGADIVMSATGAMWNPYLAKYIKEKLR
;
A
#
# COMPACT_ATOMS: atom_id res chain seq x y z
N GLY A 1 7.77 -22.69 -3.19
CA GLY A 1 7.30 -22.44 -1.82
C GLY A 1 6.51 -21.14 -1.75
N GLN A 2 5.83 -20.92 -0.64
CA GLN A 2 5.13 -19.65 -0.37
C GLN A 2 6.11 -18.64 0.23
N ILE A 3 5.94 -17.36 -0.11
CA ILE A 3 6.69 -16.25 0.47
C ILE A 3 5.79 -15.58 1.49
N VAL A 4 6.30 -15.39 2.71
CA VAL A 4 5.64 -14.59 3.74
C VAL A 4 6.10 -13.14 3.59
N VAL A 5 5.14 -12.22 3.44
CA VAL A 5 5.37 -10.78 3.50
C VAL A 5 5.07 -10.34 4.93
N GLY A 6 6.06 -9.82 5.63
CA GLY A 6 5.86 -9.27 6.96
C GLY A 6 5.43 -7.81 6.89
N ALA A 7 4.40 -7.42 7.64
CA ALA A 7 3.92 -6.05 7.65
C ALA A 7 4.33 -5.32 8.94
N VAL A 8 4.77 -4.07 8.81
CA VAL A 8 5.11 -3.19 9.93
C VAL A 8 4.36 -1.87 9.85
N GLN A 9 4.15 -1.29 11.02
CA GLN A 9 3.54 0.03 11.19
C GLN A 9 4.17 0.70 12.40
N GLY A 10 4.40 2.00 12.32
CA GLY A 10 4.76 2.82 13.47
C GLY A 10 3.55 3.13 14.34
N THR A 11 3.77 3.31 15.62
CA THR A 11 2.74 3.69 16.59
C THR A 11 2.95 5.14 17.00
N LYS A 12 1.97 5.99 16.71
CA LYS A 12 1.99 7.37 17.15
C LYS A 12 1.50 7.48 18.60
N LYS A 13 2.29 8.13 19.44
CA LYS A 13 1.96 8.37 20.86
C LYS A 13 1.73 9.86 21.09
N VAL A 14 0.88 10.20 22.07
CA VAL A 14 0.67 11.59 22.48
C VAL A 14 1.99 12.19 23.01
N GLY A 15 2.36 13.36 22.53
CA GLY A 15 3.61 14.03 22.92
C GLY A 15 4.90 13.47 22.30
N GLN A 16 4.79 12.46 21.44
CA GLN A 16 5.94 11.89 20.73
C GLN A 16 6.50 12.88 19.69
N SER A 17 7.82 12.99 19.63
CA SER A 17 8.50 13.73 18.56
C SER A 17 8.33 13.05 17.19
N VAL A 18 8.52 13.79 16.10
CA VAL A 18 8.53 13.22 14.75
C VAL A 18 9.66 12.19 14.60
N GLU A 19 10.81 12.48 15.20
CA GLU A 19 11.99 11.60 15.17
C GLU A 19 11.72 10.27 15.88
N ASP A 20 11.12 10.31 17.07
CA ASP A 20 10.74 9.09 17.81
C ASP A 20 9.71 8.25 17.04
N TYR A 21 8.76 8.91 16.36
CA TYR A 21 7.78 8.24 15.53
C TYR A 21 8.43 7.54 14.33
N ILE A 22 9.37 8.19 13.65
CA ILE A 22 10.13 7.59 12.56
C ILE A 22 11.01 6.44 13.07
N ASN A 23 11.63 6.61 14.24
CA ASN A 23 12.45 5.58 14.85
C ASN A 23 11.63 4.34 15.23
N ASP A 24 10.36 4.48 15.57
CA ASP A 24 9.47 3.33 15.83
C ASP A 24 9.31 2.43 14.59
N TYR A 25 9.17 3.02 13.39
CA TYR A 25 9.21 2.26 12.13
C TYR A 25 10.54 1.52 11.93
N ARG A 26 11.65 2.17 12.25
CA ARG A 26 12.99 1.59 12.16
C ARG A 26 13.14 0.38 13.07
N VAL A 27 12.75 0.52 14.34
CA VAL A 27 12.82 -0.56 15.34
C VAL A 27 11.96 -1.74 14.93
N THR A 28 10.71 -1.47 14.54
CA THR A 28 9.75 -2.51 14.13
C THR A 28 10.24 -3.27 12.89
N ALA A 29 10.76 -2.54 11.89
CA ALA A 29 11.32 -3.16 10.69
C ALA A 29 12.56 -4.01 10.99
N LYS A 30 13.44 -3.57 11.92
CA LYS A 30 14.59 -4.34 12.36
C LYS A 30 14.17 -5.64 13.06
N LEU A 31 13.23 -5.56 13.98
CA LEU A 31 12.71 -6.76 14.68
C LEU A 31 12.10 -7.76 13.69
N LEU A 32 11.36 -7.27 12.69
CA LEU A 32 10.79 -8.13 11.67
C LEU A 32 11.86 -8.75 10.76
N LYS A 33 12.90 -8.00 10.37
CA LYS A 33 14.08 -8.53 9.65
C LYS A 33 14.71 -9.69 10.39
N ASP A 34 14.87 -9.55 11.70
CA ASP A 34 15.56 -10.55 12.56
C ASP A 34 14.79 -11.90 12.61
N THR A 35 13.51 -11.92 12.21
CA THR A 35 12.72 -13.17 12.02
C THR A 35 13.08 -13.94 10.76
N GLY A 36 13.89 -13.37 9.86
CA GLY A 36 14.25 -13.97 8.58
C GLY A 36 13.22 -13.80 7.46
N VAL A 37 12.28 -12.86 7.62
CA VAL A 37 11.28 -12.52 6.59
C VAL A 37 11.97 -12.12 5.27
N LYS A 38 11.35 -12.45 4.14
CA LYS A 38 11.94 -12.23 2.81
C LYS A 38 11.44 -10.97 2.11
N VAL A 39 10.32 -10.41 2.55
CA VAL A 39 9.73 -9.18 2.04
C VAL A 39 9.08 -8.42 3.19
N ILE A 40 9.26 -7.13 3.25
CA ILE A 40 8.65 -6.26 4.27
C ILE A 40 7.68 -5.28 3.60
N GLU A 41 6.46 -5.20 4.10
CA GLU A 41 5.49 -4.16 3.76
C GLU A 41 5.39 -3.15 4.91
N VAL A 42 5.50 -1.86 4.63
CA VAL A 42 5.24 -0.79 5.59
C VAL A 42 3.90 -0.14 5.33
N ASN A 43 3.06 -0.04 6.36
CA ASN A 43 1.77 0.62 6.27
C ASN A 43 1.91 2.12 6.57
N LEU A 44 1.73 2.96 5.54
CA LEU A 44 1.71 4.42 5.67
C LEU A 44 0.28 5.00 5.60
N SER A 45 -0.72 4.15 5.70
CA SER A 45 -2.12 4.53 5.52
C SER A 45 -3.03 4.07 6.66
N CYS A 46 -2.50 4.05 7.89
CA CYS A 46 -3.28 3.71 9.06
C CYS A 46 -4.23 4.86 9.44
N PRO A 47 -5.56 4.67 9.39
CA PRO A 47 -6.51 5.71 9.75
C PRO A 47 -6.58 5.97 11.27
N ASN A 48 -5.98 5.07 12.08
CA ASN A 48 -6.06 5.12 13.55
C ASN A 48 -5.00 6.01 14.21
N GLU A 49 -4.20 6.74 13.43
CA GLU A 49 -3.16 7.63 13.96
C GLU A 49 -3.69 8.96 14.51
N GLY A 50 -5.02 9.12 14.61
CA GLY A 50 -5.66 10.30 15.22
C GLY A 50 -5.50 11.59 14.42
N THR A 51 -5.00 11.52 13.20
CA THR A 51 -4.93 12.64 12.26
C THR A 51 -5.81 12.35 11.06
N ASN A 52 -6.53 13.36 10.56
CA ASN A 52 -7.31 13.25 9.33
C ASN A 52 -6.44 13.03 8.08
N ASN A 53 -5.12 13.08 8.22
CA ASN A 53 -4.15 12.90 7.15
C ASN A 53 -3.37 11.60 7.35
N LEU A 54 -3.50 10.68 6.40
CA LEU A 54 -2.67 9.50 6.32
C LEU A 54 -1.21 9.90 6.08
N LEU A 55 -0.27 9.16 6.67
CA LEU A 55 1.16 9.46 6.51
C LEU A 55 1.61 9.46 5.03
N CYS A 56 1.00 8.61 4.18
CA CYS A 56 1.31 8.58 2.76
C CYS A 56 0.99 9.89 2.00
N TYR A 57 0.17 10.79 2.56
CA TYR A 57 -0.07 12.12 1.96
C TYR A 57 1.00 13.16 2.32
N ASP A 58 1.81 12.89 3.34
CA ASP A 58 3.03 13.63 3.65
C ASP A 58 4.21 12.93 2.92
N THR A 59 4.43 13.34 1.67
CA THR A 59 5.43 12.70 0.80
C THR A 59 6.83 12.76 1.39
N ASP A 60 7.24 13.89 1.96
CA ASP A 60 8.60 14.06 2.48
C ASP A 60 8.82 13.17 3.70
N ARG A 61 7.86 13.08 4.60
CA ARG A 61 7.93 12.17 5.74
C ARG A 61 7.90 10.70 5.31
N SER A 62 7.10 10.35 4.30
CA SER A 62 7.08 9.01 3.70
C SER A 62 8.45 8.61 3.15
N VAL A 63 9.15 9.53 2.50
CA VAL A 63 10.54 9.32 2.01
C VAL A 63 11.50 9.08 3.16
N ILE A 64 11.41 9.86 4.24
CA ILE A 64 12.27 9.67 5.42
C ILE A 64 12.03 8.30 6.03
N VAL A 65 10.78 7.90 6.25
CA VAL A 65 10.43 6.57 6.78
C VAL A 65 10.96 5.45 5.88
N ALA A 66 10.75 5.54 4.56
CA ALA A 66 11.21 4.53 3.62
C ALA A 66 12.74 4.37 3.64
N LYS A 67 13.49 5.48 3.65
CA LYS A 67 14.96 5.48 3.73
C LYS A 67 15.44 4.89 5.06
N THR A 68 14.87 5.33 6.18
CA THR A 68 15.21 4.84 7.52
C THR A 68 14.97 3.32 7.64
N ILE A 69 13.89 2.81 7.06
CA ILE A 69 13.64 1.37 7.01
C ILE A 69 14.68 0.68 6.14
N LYS A 70 14.97 1.19 4.93
CA LYS A 70 15.97 0.60 4.01
C LYS A 70 17.36 0.51 4.63
N GLU A 71 17.76 1.48 5.45
CA GLU A 71 19.04 1.45 6.18
C GLU A 71 19.18 0.21 7.07
N VAL A 72 18.09 -0.21 7.73
CA VAL A 72 18.14 -1.36 8.65
C VAL A 72 17.84 -2.70 7.98
N ILE A 73 16.97 -2.72 6.97
CA ILE A 73 16.60 -3.97 6.30
C ILE A 73 17.59 -4.37 5.18
N GLY A 74 18.34 -3.40 4.63
CA GLY A 74 19.31 -3.65 3.55
C GLY A 74 18.63 -4.08 2.25
N ASP A 75 19.06 -5.23 1.71
CA ASP A 75 18.59 -5.73 0.40
C ASP A 75 17.18 -6.36 0.43
N ILE A 76 16.56 -6.51 1.61
CA ILE A 76 15.20 -7.04 1.69
C ILE A 76 14.26 -6.10 0.93
N PRO A 77 13.43 -6.64 0.00
CA PRO A 77 12.45 -5.83 -0.72
C PRO A 77 11.48 -5.12 0.24
N LEU A 78 11.32 -3.81 0.02
CA LEU A 78 10.40 -2.96 0.74
C LEU A 78 9.18 -2.65 -0.12
N ILE A 79 7.99 -2.93 0.40
CA ILE A 79 6.70 -2.53 -0.16
C ILE A 79 6.13 -1.42 0.70
N ILE A 80 5.55 -0.39 0.09
CA ILE A 80 4.78 0.63 0.81
C ILE A 80 3.29 0.45 0.52
N LYS A 81 2.49 0.32 1.59
CA LYS A 81 1.04 0.32 1.49
C LYS A 81 0.48 1.71 1.71
N ILE A 82 -0.31 2.17 0.74
CA ILE A 82 -0.87 3.51 0.68
C ILE A 82 -2.40 3.51 0.72
N GLY A 83 -2.98 4.68 1.05
CA GLY A 83 -4.41 4.96 0.92
C GLY A 83 -4.80 5.35 -0.50
N TYR A 84 -6.06 5.74 -0.65
CA TYR A 84 -6.59 6.25 -1.91
C TYR A 84 -6.24 7.75 -2.05
N PHE A 85 -5.48 8.11 -3.06
CA PHE A 85 -5.16 9.49 -3.38
C PHE A 85 -6.25 10.10 -4.27
N LYS A 86 -6.93 11.12 -3.75
CA LYS A 86 -7.87 11.93 -4.51
C LYS A 86 -7.14 12.97 -5.38
N ASP A 87 -6.03 13.51 -4.85
CA ASP A 87 -5.20 14.51 -5.51
C ASP A 87 -4.10 13.80 -6.31
N GLU A 88 -4.14 14.00 -7.64
CA GLU A 88 -3.19 13.38 -8.56
C GLU A 88 -1.80 14.01 -8.50
N GLU A 89 -1.69 15.29 -8.15
CA GLU A 89 -0.38 15.95 -8.04
C GLU A 89 0.37 15.47 -6.79
N ILE A 90 -0.34 15.26 -5.68
CA ILE A 90 0.25 14.66 -4.47
C ILE A 90 0.69 13.22 -4.76
N LEU A 91 -0.13 12.44 -5.46
CA LEU A 91 0.25 11.08 -5.87
C LEU A 91 1.48 11.08 -6.77
N LYS A 92 1.54 11.99 -7.73
CA LYS A 92 2.67 12.14 -8.67
C LYS A 92 3.97 12.52 -7.94
N ASP A 93 3.91 13.47 -7.01
CA ASP A 93 5.04 13.83 -6.16
C ASP A 93 5.50 12.63 -5.32
N PHE A 94 4.55 11.92 -4.70
CA PHE A 94 4.81 10.70 -3.94
C PHE A 94 5.53 9.65 -4.79
N VAL A 95 4.99 9.31 -5.96
CA VAL A 95 5.57 8.29 -6.84
C VAL A 95 6.95 8.72 -7.37
N ASN A 96 7.13 10.00 -7.72
CA ASN A 96 8.42 10.52 -8.16
C ASN A 96 9.53 10.40 -7.10
N LYS A 97 9.18 10.61 -5.82
CA LYS A 97 10.16 10.59 -4.71
C LYS A 97 10.39 9.19 -4.14
N ILE A 98 9.35 8.35 -4.12
CA ILE A 98 9.38 7.02 -3.50
C ILE A 98 9.76 5.91 -4.49
N GLY A 99 9.38 6.06 -5.76
CA GLY A 99 9.42 4.97 -6.74
C GLY A 99 10.80 4.35 -6.99
N ASN A 100 11.89 5.06 -6.67
CA ASN A 100 13.27 4.55 -6.78
C ASN A 100 13.82 4.00 -5.45
N ILE A 101 13.08 4.16 -4.34
CA ILE A 101 13.53 3.73 -3.01
C ILE A 101 12.98 2.35 -2.70
N VAL A 102 11.77 2.05 -3.18
CA VAL A 102 11.00 0.86 -2.82
C VAL A 102 10.84 -0.12 -3.97
N GLN A 103 10.64 -1.37 -3.66
CA GLN A 103 10.43 -2.43 -4.66
C GLN A 103 8.96 -2.66 -5.00
N GLY A 104 8.04 -2.08 -4.20
CA GLY A 104 6.62 -2.18 -4.50
C GLY A 104 5.77 -1.08 -3.84
N ILE A 105 4.66 -0.74 -4.51
CA ILE A 105 3.61 0.12 -3.96
C ILE A 105 2.32 -0.68 -3.94
N SER A 106 1.75 -0.87 -2.75
CA SER A 106 0.51 -1.62 -2.52
C SER A 106 -0.65 -0.64 -2.33
N ALA A 107 -1.62 -0.69 -3.20
CA ALA A 107 -2.80 0.17 -3.19
C ALA A 107 -4.08 -0.66 -3.38
N ILE A 108 -5.04 -0.48 -2.47
CA ILE A 108 -5.17 0.54 -1.43
C ILE A 108 -5.42 -0.10 -0.05
N ASN A 109 -5.27 0.70 1.01
CA ASN A 109 -5.85 0.38 2.31
C ASN A 109 -7.37 0.60 2.26
N THR A 110 -8.04 0.82 3.38
CA THR A 110 -9.46 1.13 3.50
C THR A 110 -9.78 2.57 3.09
N ILE A 111 -11.05 2.82 2.77
CA ILE A 111 -11.57 4.18 2.55
C ILE A 111 -12.36 4.59 3.78
N SER A 112 -12.01 5.73 4.39
CA SER A 112 -12.79 6.27 5.50
C SER A 112 -14.15 6.76 5.02
N ALA A 113 -15.22 6.16 5.57
CA ALA A 113 -16.60 6.56 5.30
C ALA A 113 -17.41 6.63 6.58
N GLU A 114 -18.47 7.40 6.55
CA GLU A 114 -19.49 7.38 7.57
C GLU A 114 -20.29 6.09 7.46
N VAL A 115 -20.56 5.46 8.62
CA VAL A 115 -21.25 4.17 8.68
C VAL A 115 -22.52 4.35 9.49
N VAL A 116 -23.65 4.23 8.82
CA VAL A 116 -24.99 4.34 9.40
C VAL A 116 -25.75 3.04 9.25
N ASP A 117 -26.74 2.82 10.14
CA ASP A 117 -27.69 1.73 10.02
C ASP A 117 -28.78 2.05 8.96
N GLU A 118 -29.75 1.17 8.82
CA GLU A 118 -30.87 1.31 7.87
C GLU A 118 -31.78 2.51 8.16
N ASN A 119 -31.72 3.06 9.38
CA ASN A 119 -32.52 4.23 9.81
C ASN A 119 -31.67 5.52 9.75
N GLY A 120 -30.41 5.47 9.30
CA GLY A 120 -29.52 6.62 9.24
C GLY A 120 -28.84 6.96 10.57
N ASN A 121 -28.95 6.11 11.59
CA ASN A 121 -28.28 6.32 12.89
C ASN A 121 -26.85 5.76 12.86
N GLN A 122 -26.02 6.17 13.85
CA GLN A 122 -24.68 5.64 14.03
C GLN A 122 -24.71 4.10 14.15
N ALA A 123 -24.05 3.39 13.23
CA ALA A 123 -23.96 1.93 13.27
C ALA A 123 -22.74 1.41 14.04
N LEU A 124 -21.69 2.23 14.22
CA LEU A 124 -20.46 1.80 14.88
C LEU A 124 -20.59 1.90 16.40
N PRO A 125 -20.06 0.92 17.16
CA PRO A 125 -20.06 0.98 18.61
C PRO A 125 -19.13 2.08 19.13
N GLY A 126 -19.52 2.70 20.25
CA GLY A 126 -18.80 3.82 20.89
C GLY A 126 -19.42 5.17 20.55
N GLU A 127 -19.46 6.06 21.55
CA GLU A 127 -20.07 7.39 21.43
C GLU A 127 -19.31 8.25 20.39
N GLY A 128 -20.05 8.88 19.47
CA GLY A 128 -19.49 9.77 18.44
C GLY A 128 -18.65 9.09 17.37
N ARG A 129 -18.57 7.76 17.34
CA ARG A 129 -17.81 7.03 16.33
C ARG A 129 -18.59 6.89 15.03
N LEU A 130 -18.62 7.95 14.23
CA LEU A 130 -19.40 7.99 13.00
C LEU A 130 -18.66 7.37 11.80
N ARG A 131 -17.32 7.31 11.82
CA ARG A 131 -16.53 6.91 10.64
C ARG A 131 -15.65 5.69 10.93
N SER A 132 -15.46 4.86 9.90
CA SER A 132 -14.51 3.75 9.91
C SER A 132 -13.92 3.52 8.51
N GLY A 133 -12.88 2.69 8.45
CA GLY A 133 -12.31 2.23 7.20
C GLY A 133 -13.20 1.15 6.57
N VAL A 134 -13.78 1.45 5.42
CA VAL A 134 -14.53 0.49 4.60
C VAL A 134 -13.56 -0.33 3.75
N CYS A 135 -13.74 -1.64 3.73
CA CYS A 135 -12.98 -2.60 2.94
C CYS A 135 -13.90 -3.54 2.14
N GLY A 136 -13.32 -4.53 1.48
CA GLY A 136 -14.07 -5.51 0.69
C GLY A 136 -14.54 -4.96 -0.65
N HIS A 137 -15.57 -5.57 -1.22
CA HIS A 137 -16.03 -5.29 -2.58
C HIS A 137 -16.38 -3.82 -2.82
N ALA A 138 -16.90 -3.14 -1.80
CA ALA A 138 -17.32 -1.74 -1.88
C ALA A 138 -16.21 -0.76 -2.30
N ILE A 139 -14.93 -1.12 -2.09
CA ILE A 139 -13.78 -0.27 -2.47
C ILE A 139 -13.02 -0.75 -3.71
N LYS A 140 -13.53 -1.76 -4.44
CA LYS A 140 -12.87 -2.30 -5.63
C LYS A 140 -12.59 -1.25 -6.69
N TRP A 141 -13.55 -0.36 -6.94
CA TRP A 141 -13.42 0.74 -7.89
C TRP A 141 -12.20 1.63 -7.59
N ALA A 142 -11.97 1.93 -6.31
CA ALA A 142 -10.87 2.78 -5.88
C ALA A 142 -9.51 2.05 -5.97
N GLY A 143 -9.49 0.75 -5.69
CA GLY A 143 -8.29 -0.07 -5.89
C GLY A 143 -7.89 -0.13 -7.37
N LEU A 144 -8.84 -0.34 -8.27
CA LEU A 144 -8.61 -0.35 -9.72
C LEU A 144 -8.17 1.02 -10.24
N ASP A 145 -8.80 2.11 -9.77
CA ASP A 145 -8.43 3.47 -10.13
C ASP A 145 -6.98 3.78 -9.72
N MET A 146 -6.60 3.43 -8.49
CA MET A 146 -5.22 3.63 -8.03
C MET A 146 -4.20 2.81 -8.81
N VAL A 147 -4.51 1.56 -9.17
CA VAL A 147 -3.63 0.74 -10.02
C VAL A 147 -3.42 1.40 -11.38
N ASN A 148 -4.48 1.90 -12.02
CA ASN A 148 -4.39 2.62 -13.29
C ASN A 148 -3.53 3.90 -13.17
N LYS A 149 -3.72 4.71 -12.12
CA LYS A 149 -2.92 5.91 -11.84
C LYS A 149 -1.44 5.56 -11.63
N LEU A 150 -1.16 4.55 -10.81
CA LEU A 150 0.22 4.10 -10.55
C LEU A 150 0.89 3.56 -11.81
N LYS A 151 0.17 2.82 -12.67
CA LYS A 151 0.67 2.35 -13.96
C LYS A 151 1.10 3.51 -14.84
N LYS A 152 0.22 4.50 -15.03
CA LYS A 152 0.53 5.70 -15.82
C LYS A 152 1.76 6.43 -15.30
N LEU A 153 1.83 6.68 -14.00
CA LEU A 153 2.97 7.36 -13.37
C LEU A 153 4.27 6.55 -13.49
N ARG A 154 4.21 5.23 -13.34
CA ARG A 154 5.37 4.35 -13.55
C ARG A 154 5.87 4.39 -14.99
N GLU A 155 4.98 4.43 -15.98
CA GLU A 155 5.34 4.58 -17.40
C GLU A 155 6.00 5.93 -17.67
N GLU A 156 5.47 7.03 -17.11
CA GLU A 156 6.08 8.36 -17.20
C GLU A 156 7.49 8.42 -16.57
N LEU A 157 7.66 7.78 -15.41
CA LEU A 157 8.97 7.67 -14.76
C LEU A 157 9.96 6.86 -15.60
N ASN A 158 9.55 5.69 -16.11
CA ASN A 158 10.37 4.87 -16.99
C ASN A 158 10.87 5.65 -18.19
N TYR A 159 9.99 6.40 -18.83
CA TYR A 159 10.36 7.25 -19.97
C TYR A 159 11.42 8.29 -19.61
N LYS A 160 11.25 8.99 -18.48
CA LYS A 160 12.23 9.97 -17.98
C LYS A 160 13.60 9.33 -17.72
N PHE A 161 13.62 8.16 -17.07
CA PHE A 161 14.85 7.43 -16.79
C PHE A 161 15.52 6.89 -18.06
N GLN A 162 14.76 6.45 -19.06
CA GLN A 162 15.32 6.04 -20.35
C GLN A 162 16.00 7.19 -21.06
N ILE A 163 15.42 8.39 -21.07
CA ILE A 163 16.05 9.58 -21.66
C ILE A 163 17.36 9.92 -20.95
N ILE A 164 17.36 9.92 -19.60
CA ILE A 164 18.54 10.27 -18.80
C ILE A 164 19.64 9.20 -18.96
N ASN A 165 19.28 7.93 -18.99
CA ASN A 165 20.22 6.81 -18.99
C ASN A 165 20.47 6.19 -20.38
N PHE A 166 20.02 6.83 -21.46
CA PHE A 166 20.28 6.36 -22.83
C PHE A 166 21.78 6.12 -23.10
N LYS A 167 22.64 6.88 -22.43
CA LYS A 167 24.11 6.71 -22.50
C LYS A 167 24.63 5.59 -21.59
N LEU A 168 23.90 5.13 -20.58
CA LEU A 168 24.42 4.23 -19.54
C LEU A 168 23.95 2.78 -19.69
N LYS A 169 23.00 2.47 -20.59
CA LYS A 169 22.41 1.12 -20.80
C LYS A 169 21.98 0.40 -19.50
N VAL A 170 21.58 1.15 -18.46
CA VAL A 170 21.13 0.61 -17.19
C VAL A 170 19.62 0.39 -17.25
N SER A 171 19.17 -0.86 -17.10
CA SER A 171 17.77 -1.18 -16.87
C SER A 171 17.40 -0.85 -15.43
N ILE A 172 16.52 0.12 -15.23
CA ILE A 172 16.01 0.45 -13.90
C ILE A 172 14.74 -0.34 -13.69
N ASN A 173 14.77 -1.28 -12.76
CA ASN A 173 13.57 -1.95 -12.27
C ASN A 173 12.84 -0.98 -11.33
N LEU A 174 11.85 -0.28 -11.86
CA LEU A 174 10.93 0.49 -11.04
C LEU A 174 10.06 -0.44 -10.20
N PHE A 175 9.43 0.14 -9.16
CA PHE A 175 8.56 -0.59 -8.23
C PHE A 175 7.49 -1.45 -8.91
N GLN A 176 7.13 -2.55 -8.26
CA GLN A 176 5.98 -3.38 -8.62
C GLN A 176 4.68 -2.72 -8.12
N ILE A 177 3.61 -2.82 -8.89
CA ILE A 177 2.28 -2.36 -8.50
C ILE A 177 1.52 -3.52 -7.89
N ILE A 178 1.17 -3.40 -6.61
CA ILE A 178 0.38 -4.40 -5.90
C ILE A 178 -1.04 -3.87 -5.74
N GLY A 179 -1.98 -4.49 -6.47
CA GLY A 179 -3.40 -4.13 -6.40
C GLY A 179 -4.08 -4.86 -5.25
N VAL A 180 -4.76 -4.10 -4.38
CA VAL A 180 -5.54 -4.62 -3.26
C VAL A 180 -6.78 -3.76 -3.01
N GLY A 181 -7.88 -4.41 -2.66
CA GLY A 181 -9.19 -3.80 -2.39
C GLY A 181 -10.30 -4.44 -3.21
N GLY A 182 -11.22 -5.10 -2.54
CA GLY A 182 -12.41 -5.69 -3.16
C GLY A 182 -12.17 -6.91 -4.06
N VAL A 183 -11.03 -7.56 -3.95
CA VAL A 183 -10.77 -8.85 -4.62
C VAL A 183 -11.49 -9.95 -3.85
N THR A 184 -12.64 -10.40 -4.34
CA THR A 184 -13.53 -11.35 -3.68
C THR A 184 -13.84 -12.61 -4.49
N VAL A 185 -13.68 -12.52 -5.79
CA VAL A 185 -13.84 -13.63 -6.74
C VAL A 185 -12.64 -13.70 -7.70
N PRO A 186 -12.41 -14.83 -8.39
CA PRO A 186 -11.29 -14.97 -9.32
C PRO A 186 -11.27 -13.92 -10.43
N GLU A 187 -12.41 -13.47 -10.89
CA GLU A 187 -12.56 -12.45 -11.94
C GLU A 187 -11.92 -11.13 -11.56
N ASP A 188 -12.02 -10.75 -10.27
CA ASP A 188 -11.42 -9.53 -9.74
C ASP A 188 -9.89 -9.54 -9.89
N PHE A 189 -9.25 -10.70 -9.71
CA PHE A 189 -7.81 -10.85 -9.94
C PHE A 189 -7.46 -10.49 -11.39
N PHE A 190 -8.21 -10.99 -12.37
CA PHE A 190 -7.94 -10.68 -13.77
C PHE A 190 -8.22 -9.22 -14.13
N GLU A 191 -9.19 -8.58 -13.48
CA GLU A 191 -9.44 -7.15 -13.67
C GLU A 191 -8.25 -6.32 -13.17
N TYR A 192 -7.73 -6.61 -11.99
CA TYR A 192 -6.53 -5.95 -11.47
C TYR A 192 -5.31 -6.16 -12.35
N ARG A 193 -5.13 -7.38 -12.89
CA ARG A 193 -4.04 -7.67 -13.84
C ARG A 193 -4.18 -6.86 -15.12
N ARG A 194 -5.38 -6.75 -15.68
CA ARG A 194 -5.66 -5.92 -16.87
C ARG A 194 -5.46 -4.43 -16.59
N ALA A 195 -5.80 -3.96 -15.41
CA ALA A 195 -5.56 -2.58 -14.98
C ALA A 195 -4.06 -2.24 -14.87
N GLY A 196 -3.18 -3.25 -14.72
CA GLY A 196 -1.73 -3.08 -14.68
C GLY A 196 -1.07 -3.44 -13.35
N ALA A 197 -1.78 -4.11 -12.44
CA ALA A 197 -1.16 -4.66 -11.25
C ALA A 197 -0.21 -5.82 -11.61
N ASP A 198 1.00 -5.80 -11.05
CA ASP A 198 1.97 -6.90 -11.18
C ASP A 198 1.66 -8.02 -10.19
N ILE A 199 1.16 -7.66 -9.03
CA ILE A 199 0.73 -8.56 -7.95
C ILE A 199 -0.68 -8.16 -7.52
N VAL A 200 -1.49 -9.13 -7.10
CA VAL A 200 -2.84 -8.88 -6.58
C VAL A 200 -2.97 -9.51 -5.20
N MET A 201 -3.49 -8.74 -4.26
CA MET A 201 -3.73 -9.17 -2.89
C MET A 201 -5.23 -9.16 -2.57
N SER A 202 -5.65 -10.05 -1.70
CA SER A 202 -6.99 -10.09 -1.13
C SER A 202 -6.90 -10.17 0.39
N ALA A 203 -7.71 -9.40 1.10
CA ALA A 203 -7.89 -9.50 2.55
C ALA A 203 -9.30 -10.03 2.86
N THR A 204 -10.31 -9.18 2.81
CA THR A 204 -11.72 -9.54 3.13
C THR A 204 -12.22 -10.72 2.29
N GLY A 205 -11.91 -10.75 0.99
CA GLY A 205 -12.30 -11.86 0.11
C GLY A 205 -11.69 -13.20 0.53
N ALA A 206 -10.42 -13.19 0.96
CA ALA A 206 -9.74 -14.39 1.44
C ALA A 206 -10.25 -14.84 2.83
N MET A 207 -10.73 -13.91 3.67
CA MET A 207 -11.40 -14.26 4.95
C MET A 207 -12.73 -14.94 4.71
N TRP A 208 -13.53 -14.48 3.76
CA TRP A 208 -14.81 -15.09 3.39
C TRP A 208 -14.64 -16.39 2.62
N ASN A 209 -13.64 -16.46 1.75
CA ASN A 209 -13.33 -17.64 0.94
C ASN A 209 -11.83 -17.97 1.00
N PRO A 210 -11.41 -18.82 1.96
CA PRO A 210 -9.99 -19.21 2.11
C PRO A 210 -9.41 -19.92 0.87
N TYR A 211 -10.25 -20.43 -0.03
CA TYR A 211 -9.84 -21.08 -1.27
C TYR A 211 -9.74 -20.13 -2.47
N LEU A 212 -9.97 -18.83 -2.29
CA LEU A 212 -9.94 -17.83 -3.38
C LEU A 212 -8.66 -17.95 -4.22
N ALA A 213 -7.49 -17.99 -3.56
CA ALA A 213 -6.22 -18.11 -4.27
C ALA A 213 -6.06 -19.43 -5.05
N LYS A 214 -6.67 -20.52 -4.56
CA LYS A 214 -6.71 -21.80 -5.29
C LYS A 214 -7.55 -21.68 -6.56
N TYR A 215 -8.74 -21.11 -6.47
CA TYR A 215 -9.64 -20.92 -7.61
C TYR A 215 -9.04 -19.98 -8.67
N ILE A 216 -8.32 -18.93 -8.26
CA ILE A 216 -7.57 -18.07 -9.17
C ILE A 216 -6.51 -18.90 -9.93
N LYS A 217 -5.72 -19.71 -9.21
CA LYS A 217 -4.69 -20.56 -9.83
C LYS A 217 -5.24 -21.60 -10.79
N GLU A 218 -6.42 -22.14 -10.52
CA GLU A 218 -7.11 -23.09 -11.41
C GLU A 218 -7.51 -22.43 -12.73
N LYS A 219 -7.93 -21.15 -12.71
CA LYS A 219 -8.25 -20.37 -13.91
C LYS A 219 -7.02 -19.85 -14.68
N LEU A 220 -5.83 -19.91 -14.10
CA LEU A 220 -4.57 -19.55 -14.77
C LEU A 220 -3.94 -20.71 -15.55
N ARG A 221 -4.45 -21.92 -15.39
CA ARG A 221 -4.02 -23.14 -16.10
C ARG A 221 -4.81 -23.33 -17.37
#